data_eaa618ab89c5e472acbe2be44f852d53
#
_entry.id   eaa618ab89c5e472acbe2be44f852d53
#
_cell.length_a   1.000
_cell.length_b   1.000
_cell.length_c   1.000
_cell.angle_alpha   90.00
_cell.angle_beta   90.00
_cell.angle_gamma   90.00
#
_symmetry.space_group_name_H-M   'P 1'
#
loop_
_entity.id
_entity.type
_entity.pdbx_description
1 polymer ?
#
loop_
_entity_poly.entity_id
_entity_poly.type
_entity_poly.pdbx_seq_one_letter_code
_entity_poly.pdbx_strand_id
1 'polypeptide(L)'
;MEEISIGEFARRSRLSLKALRLYDERGVLVPSRVDRASGYRYYETAQLDQARLVVMLRQLQLPLAAIKELLACDPADAATRVAEHWRAAEAAHDARRELADYLVSRLSGKRSVMYEVATREIPERSLLCLKRNVAEQEMWAFGKEFIAILRERPLPKIEGREGAAFCIWWGLVNADGDGPIEWCAPVPAAQAESLASHYPELTLRTEPAHLEAFVALPDAGDEVAHWQLAAGSLDAWAEEPKQEHEGDRLALAPADLGLRITYLASALGTGEPYRDMALPFAVER
;
A
#
# COMPACT_ATOMS: atom_id res chain seq x y z
N MET A 1 31.48 28.58 -21.53
CA MET A 1 31.61 27.17 -21.03
C MET A 1 31.90 26.31 -22.26
N GLU A 2 32.68 25.24 -22.11
CA GLU A 2 33.07 24.39 -23.23
C GLU A 2 31.93 23.42 -23.59
N GLU A 3 31.40 23.51 -24.81
CA GLU A 3 30.44 22.57 -25.39
C GLU A 3 31.17 21.37 -25.99
N ILE A 4 30.67 20.17 -25.69
CA ILE A 4 31.15 18.91 -26.25
C ILE A 4 30.02 18.15 -26.93
N SER A 5 30.37 17.33 -27.91
CA SER A 5 29.40 16.52 -28.64
C SER A 5 28.77 15.43 -27.71
N ILE A 6 27.55 14.96 -28.05
CA ILE A 6 26.91 13.86 -27.37
C ILE A 6 27.79 12.60 -27.23
N GLY A 7 28.63 12.32 -28.25
CA GLY A 7 29.56 11.19 -28.22
C GLY A 7 30.68 11.37 -27.19
N GLU A 8 31.27 12.58 -27.13
CA GLU A 8 32.28 12.90 -26.11
C GLU A 8 31.66 12.98 -24.72
N PHE A 9 30.48 13.55 -24.58
CA PHE A 9 29.74 13.59 -23.31
C PHE A 9 29.42 12.18 -22.83
N ALA A 10 28.96 11.28 -23.70
CA ALA A 10 28.69 9.86 -23.39
C ALA A 10 29.95 9.17 -22.84
N ARG A 11 31.10 9.37 -23.50
CA ARG A 11 32.37 8.80 -23.05
C ARG A 11 32.79 9.29 -21.66
N ARG A 12 32.66 10.62 -21.42
CA ARG A 12 33.10 11.27 -20.17
C ARG A 12 32.13 11.00 -19.00
N SER A 13 30.82 10.92 -19.25
CA SER A 13 29.79 10.61 -18.27
C SER A 13 29.59 9.10 -18.03
N ARG A 14 30.15 8.24 -18.89
CA ARG A 14 29.94 6.79 -18.94
C ARG A 14 28.47 6.39 -19.18
N LEU A 15 27.69 7.29 -19.80
CA LEU A 15 26.33 7.00 -20.23
C LEU A 15 26.31 6.54 -21.68
N SER A 16 25.37 5.64 -22.01
CA SER A 16 25.13 5.29 -23.41
C SER A 16 24.43 6.42 -24.17
N LEU A 17 24.62 6.49 -25.48
CA LEU A 17 23.89 7.43 -26.33
C LEU A 17 22.36 7.24 -26.22
N LYS A 18 21.90 6.00 -26.02
CA LYS A 18 20.48 5.67 -25.79
C LYS A 18 19.98 6.27 -24.49
N ALA A 19 20.75 6.17 -23.40
CA ALA A 19 20.41 6.75 -22.11
C ALA A 19 20.34 8.28 -22.18
N LEU A 20 21.30 8.92 -22.83
CA LEU A 20 21.31 10.39 -23.01
C LEU A 20 20.09 10.89 -23.79
N ARG A 21 19.69 10.18 -24.85
CA ARG A 21 18.46 10.52 -25.59
C ARG A 21 17.20 10.36 -24.74
N LEU A 22 17.11 9.27 -23.98
CA LEU A 22 15.99 9.05 -23.04
C LEU A 22 15.93 10.13 -21.96
N TYR A 23 17.08 10.55 -21.43
CA TYR A 23 17.15 11.57 -20.39
C TYR A 23 16.77 12.96 -20.91
N ASP A 24 17.13 13.27 -22.16
CA ASP A 24 16.68 14.46 -22.88
C ASP A 24 15.16 14.42 -23.09
N GLU A 25 14.61 13.35 -23.64
CA GLU A 25 13.16 13.16 -23.85
C GLU A 25 12.34 13.26 -22.56
N ARG A 26 12.90 12.81 -21.44
CA ARG A 26 12.26 12.89 -20.11
C ARG A 26 12.54 14.21 -19.37
N GLY A 27 13.37 15.07 -19.93
CA GLY A 27 13.76 16.35 -19.35
C GLY A 27 14.58 16.21 -18.06
N VAL A 28 15.34 15.11 -17.90
CA VAL A 28 16.24 14.85 -16.77
C VAL A 28 17.62 15.42 -17.02
N LEU A 29 18.12 15.31 -18.26
CA LEU A 29 19.42 15.84 -18.70
C LEU A 29 19.28 16.35 -20.13
N VAL A 30 18.94 17.63 -20.26
CA VAL A 30 18.67 18.28 -21.54
C VAL A 30 19.96 18.81 -22.11
N PRO A 31 20.25 18.62 -23.43
CA PRO A 31 21.44 19.21 -24.08
C PRO A 31 21.39 20.74 -24.03
N SER A 32 22.56 21.37 -23.91
CA SER A 32 22.69 22.84 -23.97
C SER A 32 22.27 23.38 -25.32
N ARG A 33 22.50 22.61 -26.39
CA ARG A 33 22.15 22.97 -27.76
C ARG A 33 21.84 21.75 -28.61
N VAL A 34 20.84 21.88 -29.45
CA VAL A 34 20.53 20.93 -30.54
C VAL A 34 20.72 21.66 -31.85
N ASP A 35 21.58 21.16 -32.72
CA ASP A 35 21.80 21.70 -34.06
C ASP A 35 20.52 21.50 -34.89
N ARG A 36 19.97 22.60 -35.40
CA ARG A 36 18.70 22.60 -36.13
C ARG A 36 18.75 21.91 -37.50
N ALA A 37 19.92 21.85 -38.11
CA ALA A 37 20.08 21.28 -39.46
C ALA A 37 20.31 19.76 -39.38
N SER A 38 21.11 19.30 -38.41
CA SER A 38 21.51 17.89 -38.27
C SER A 38 20.82 17.14 -37.15
N GLY A 39 20.14 17.85 -36.24
CA GLY A 39 19.57 17.27 -35.01
C GLY A 39 20.64 16.84 -33.98
N TYR A 40 21.90 17.24 -34.19
CA TYR A 40 23.02 16.83 -33.37
C TYR A 40 22.99 17.55 -31.99
N ARG A 41 23.21 16.81 -30.91
CA ARG A 41 23.12 17.31 -29.54
C ARG A 41 24.49 17.67 -29.00
N TYR A 42 24.56 18.78 -28.28
CA TYR A 42 25.75 19.27 -27.59
C TYR A 42 25.42 19.51 -26.13
N TYR A 43 26.36 19.21 -25.24
CA TYR A 43 26.26 19.36 -23.82
C TYR A 43 27.40 20.24 -23.29
N GLU A 44 27.16 20.99 -22.24
CA GLU A 44 28.23 21.68 -21.53
C GLU A 44 29.00 20.72 -20.62
N THR A 45 30.31 20.94 -20.49
CA THR A 45 31.15 20.14 -19.59
C THR A 45 30.69 20.22 -18.14
N ALA A 46 30.07 21.34 -17.69
CA ALA A 46 29.46 21.52 -16.41
C ALA A 46 28.30 20.52 -16.12
N GLN A 47 27.64 20.02 -17.18
CA GLN A 47 26.54 19.04 -17.01
C GLN A 47 27.05 17.62 -16.66
N LEU A 48 28.36 17.37 -16.69
CA LEU A 48 28.93 16.07 -16.33
C LEU A 48 28.65 15.68 -14.87
N ASP A 49 28.65 16.65 -13.97
CA ASP A 49 28.36 16.36 -12.55
C ASP A 49 26.89 16.02 -12.35
N GLN A 50 25.98 16.70 -13.04
CA GLN A 50 24.57 16.32 -13.06
C GLN A 50 24.36 14.92 -13.66
N ALA A 51 25.06 14.61 -14.76
CA ALA A 51 25.01 13.27 -15.36
C ALA A 51 25.46 12.17 -14.39
N ARG A 52 26.55 12.40 -13.64
CA ARG A 52 27.03 11.48 -12.60
C ARG A 52 26.00 11.29 -11.48
N LEU A 53 25.40 12.38 -11.02
CA LEU A 53 24.34 12.32 -10.00
C LEU A 53 23.15 11.48 -10.49
N VAL A 54 22.69 11.68 -11.72
CA VAL A 54 21.62 10.87 -12.32
C VAL A 54 21.98 9.38 -12.32
N VAL A 55 23.23 9.02 -12.69
CA VAL A 55 23.69 7.63 -12.67
C VAL A 55 23.59 7.03 -11.25
N MET A 56 24.06 7.76 -10.23
CA MET A 56 24.01 7.29 -8.84
C MET A 56 22.58 7.12 -8.33
N LEU A 57 21.70 8.08 -8.63
CA LEU A 57 20.29 8.01 -8.26
C LEU A 57 19.57 6.82 -8.95
N ARG A 58 19.94 6.51 -10.20
CA ARG A 58 19.43 5.32 -10.91
C ARG A 58 19.91 4.00 -10.28
N GLN A 59 21.12 3.96 -9.72
CA GLN A 59 21.59 2.79 -8.97
C GLN A 59 20.77 2.54 -7.69
N LEU A 60 20.25 3.61 -7.08
CA LEU A 60 19.28 3.53 -5.98
C LEU A 60 17.86 3.20 -6.46
N GLN A 61 17.67 2.87 -7.74
CA GLN A 61 16.38 2.53 -8.37
C GLN A 61 15.35 3.67 -8.40
N LEU A 62 15.75 4.93 -8.18
CA LEU A 62 14.82 6.05 -8.32
C LEU A 62 14.25 6.13 -9.75
N PRO A 63 12.93 6.28 -9.92
CA PRO A 63 12.31 6.53 -11.22
C PRO A 63 12.80 7.84 -11.83
N LEU A 64 12.88 7.93 -13.17
CA LEU A 64 13.33 9.16 -13.86
C LEU A 64 12.47 10.38 -13.51
N ALA A 65 11.17 10.21 -13.29
CA ALA A 65 10.29 11.28 -12.85
C ALA A 65 10.72 11.85 -11.48
N ALA A 66 10.97 10.99 -10.51
CA ALA A 66 11.45 11.40 -9.18
C ALA A 66 12.83 12.06 -9.25
N ILE A 67 13.74 11.55 -10.10
CA ILE A 67 15.06 12.18 -10.31
C ILE A 67 14.90 13.58 -10.89
N LYS A 68 14.00 13.80 -11.84
CA LYS A 68 13.74 15.13 -12.42
C LYS A 68 13.28 16.12 -11.36
N GLU A 69 12.33 15.71 -10.51
CA GLU A 69 11.86 16.54 -9.40
C GLU A 69 12.97 16.84 -8.41
N LEU A 70 13.78 15.83 -8.06
CA LEU A 70 14.90 15.95 -7.14
C LEU A 70 15.98 16.93 -7.66
N LEU A 71 16.28 16.91 -8.94
CA LEU A 71 17.23 17.85 -9.55
C LEU A 71 16.70 19.30 -9.61
N ALA A 72 15.39 19.50 -9.45
CA ALA A 72 14.76 20.82 -9.39
C ALA A 72 14.63 21.36 -7.95
N CYS A 73 14.89 20.54 -6.91
CA CYS A 73 14.85 20.95 -5.52
C CYS A 73 16.15 21.64 -5.09
N ASP A 74 16.10 22.34 -3.96
CA ASP A 74 17.33 22.75 -3.30
C ASP A 74 18.12 21.55 -2.73
N PRO A 75 19.43 21.67 -2.49
CA PRO A 75 20.26 20.54 -2.08
C PRO A 75 19.84 19.87 -0.77
N ALA A 76 19.27 20.61 0.19
CA ALA A 76 18.84 20.07 1.49
C ALA A 76 17.58 19.21 1.34
N ASP A 77 16.60 19.70 0.58
CA ASP A 77 15.39 18.96 0.25
C ASP A 77 15.71 17.71 -0.59
N ALA A 78 16.61 17.84 -1.55
CA ALA A 78 17.07 16.72 -2.36
C ALA A 78 17.71 15.61 -1.49
N ALA A 79 18.58 15.98 -0.54
CA ALA A 79 19.21 15.03 0.37
C ALA A 79 18.17 14.32 1.26
N THR A 80 17.18 15.05 1.77
CA THR A 80 16.08 14.50 2.57
C THR A 80 15.28 13.47 1.77
N ARG A 81 14.88 13.80 0.54
CA ARG A 81 14.12 12.89 -0.35
C ARG A 81 14.89 11.62 -0.70
N VAL A 82 16.21 11.71 -0.92
CA VAL A 82 17.06 10.53 -1.15
C VAL A 82 17.10 9.65 0.10
N ALA A 83 17.25 10.25 1.29
CA ALA A 83 17.25 9.51 2.55
C ALA A 83 15.90 8.83 2.85
N GLU A 84 14.79 9.48 2.51
CA GLU A 84 13.44 8.91 2.64
C GLU A 84 13.24 7.74 1.68
N HIS A 85 13.65 7.90 0.42
CA HIS A 85 13.59 6.82 -0.56
C HIS A 85 14.41 5.60 -0.11
N TRP A 86 15.62 5.84 0.41
CA TRP A 86 16.46 4.75 0.89
C TRP A 86 15.86 4.03 2.10
N ARG A 87 15.35 4.77 3.10
CA ARG A 87 14.67 4.16 4.26
C ARG A 87 13.46 3.31 3.84
N ALA A 88 12.67 3.77 2.88
CA ALA A 88 11.56 2.99 2.34
C ALA A 88 12.05 1.71 1.62
N ALA A 89 13.15 1.78 0.87
CA ALA A 89 13.75 0.62 0.20
C ALA A 89 14.32 -0.41 1.20
N GLU A 90 14.95 0.04 2.29
CA GLU A 90 15.41 -0.83 3.39
C GLU A 90 14.22 -1.53 4.06
N ALA A 91 13.19 -0.80 4.43
CA ALA A 91 11.99 -1.38 5.04
C ALA A 91 11.32 -2.43 4.12
N ALA A 92 11.21 -2.14 2.82
CA ALA A 92 10.68 -3.10 1.86
C ALA A 92 11.58 -4.35 1.70
N HIS A 93 12.90 -4.19 1.82
CA HIS A 93 13.82 -5.32 1.78
C HIS A 93 13.70 -6.20 3.03
N ASP A 94 13.56 -5.60 4.20
CA ASP A 94 13.43 -6.33 5.46
C ASP A 94 12.12 -7.13 5.50
N ALA A 95 11.02 -6.55 5.05
CA ALA A 95 9.73 -7.25 4.92
C ALA A 95 9.81 -8.46 3.96
N ARG A 96 10.53 -8.32 2.82
CA ARG A 96 10.75 -9.45 1.90
C ARG A 96 11.63 -10.53 2.52
N ARG A 97 12.60 -10.16 3.35
CA ARG A 97 13.43 -11.13 4.10
C ARG A 97 12.57 -11.93 5.07
N GLU A 98 11.71 -11.27 5.83
CA GLU A 98 10.78 -11.94 6.75
C GLU A 98 9.87 -12.93 6.01
N LEU A 99 9.30 -12.51 4.87
CA LEU A 99 8.51 -13.38 4.02
C LEU A 99 9.30 -14.60 3.51
N ALA A 100 10.55 -14.40 3.11
CA ALA A 100 11.42 -15.50 2.67
C ALA A 100 11.70 -16.48 3.81
N ASP A 101 11.99 -15.98 5.01
CA ASP A 101 12.23 -16.81 6.20
C ASP A 101 10.97 -17.60 6.60
N TYR A 102 9.80 -16.98 6.52
CA TYR A 102 8.52 -17.66 6.69
C TYR A 102 8.33 -18.79 5.67
N LEU A 103 8.55 -18.51 4.39
CA LEU A 103 8.39 -19.52 3.32
C LEU A 103 9.37 -20.69 3.49
N VAL A 104 10.63 -20.41 3.84
CA VAL A 104 11.64 -21.44 4.14
C VAL A 104 11.16 -22.31 5.32
N SER A 105 10.65 -21.71 6.37
CA SER A 105 10.12 -22.41 7.54
C SER A 105 8.93 -23.30 7.17
N ARG A 106 7.96 -22.77 6.44
CA ARG A 106 6.75 -23.47 5.97
C ARG A 106 7.11 -24.64 5.04
N LEU A 107 7.96 -24.42 4.06
CA LEU A 107 8.42 -25.46 3.13
C LEU A 107 9.25 -26.56 3.81
N SER A 108 9.89 -26.24 4.93
CA SER A 108 10.62 -27.21 5.77
C SER A 108 9.68 -27.98 6.73
N GLY A 109 8.37 -27.83 6.64
CA GLY A 109 7.39 -28.49 7.51
C GLY A 109 7.36 -27.95 8.93
N LYS A 110 8.00 -26.80 9.20
CA LYS A 110 7.90 -26.12 10.49
C LYS A 110 6.71 -25.18 10.48
N ARG A 111 5.85 -25.25 11.49
CA ARG A 111 4.84 -24.21 11.71
C ARG A 111 5.55 -22.94 12.18
N SER A 112 5.47 -21.91 11.41
CA SER A 112 5.96 -20.58 11.77
C SER A 112 4.77 -19.63 11.84
N VAL A 113 4.41 -19.22 13.05
CA VAL A 113 3.46 -18.13 13.28
C VAL A 113 4.31 -16.87 13.45
N MET A 114 4.23 -15.94 12.49
CA MET A 114 5.03 -14.70 12.50
C MET A 114 4.38 -13.63 13.38
N TYR A 115 3.05 -13.66 13.51
CA TYR A 115 2.28 -12.71 14.28
C TYR A 115 1.45 -13.41 15.34
N GLU A 116 1.36 -12.79 16.50
CA GLU A 116 0.42 -13.22 17.55
C GLU A 116 -1.02 -12.96 17.09
N VAL A 117 -1.84 -14.02 17.14
CA VAL A 117 -3.27 -13.93 16.80
C VAL A 117 -4.05 -13.77 18.08
N ALA A 118 -4.80 -12.69 18.17
CA ALA A 118 -5.75 -12.44 19.25
C ALA A 118 -7.20 -12.54 18.74
N THR A 119 -8.16 -12.64 19.64
CA THR A 119 -9.59 -12.67 19.30
C THR A 119 -10.34 -11.51 19.92
N ARG A 120 -11.45 -11.09 19.30
CA ARG A 120 -12.32 -10.02 19.78
C ARG A 120 -13.76 -10.21 19.31
N GLU A 121 -14.67 -9.61 20.05
CA GLU A 121 -16.07 -9.51 19.67
C GLU A 121 -16.32 -8.25 18.86
N ILE A 122 -17.12 -8.39 17.80
CA ILE A 122 -17.61 -7.29 17.00
C ILE A 122 -19.13 -7.25 17.16
N PRO A 123 -19.70 -6.12 17.64
CA PRO A 123 -21.14 -5.98 17.75
C PRO A 123 -21.78 -5.83 16.37
N GLU A 124 -23.09 -6.03 16.29
CA GLU A 124 -23.86 -5.69 15.11
C GLU A 124 -23.68 -4.20 14.79
N ARG A 125 -23.42 -3.90 13.50
CA ARG A 125 -23.16 -2.53 13.06
C ARG A 125 -23.75 -2.23 11.67
N SER A 126 -24.11 -0.98 11.47
CA SER A 126 -24.54 -0.46 10.16
C SER A 126 -23.33 0.10 9.41
N LEU A 127 -23.21 -0.21 8.13
CA LEU A 127 -22.08 0.13 7.29
C LEU A 127 -22.53 0.81 6.02
N LEU A 128 -21.86 1.88 5.61
CA LEU A 128 -21.92 2.42 4.26
C LEU A 128 -20.74 1.85 3.46
N CYS A 129 -21.05 1.16 2.38
CA CYS A 129 -20.10 0.32 1.64
C CYS A 129 -19.97 0.73 0.18
N LEU A 130 -18.75 0.61 -0.34
CA LEU A 130 -18.45 0.72 -1.77
C LEU A 130 -17.73 -0.55 -2.23
N LYS A 131 -18.36 -1.34 -3.11
CA LYS A 131 -17.85 -2.62 -3.58
C LYS A 131 -17.53 -2.57 -5.08
N ARG A 132 -16.36 -3.10 -5.45
CA ARG A 132 -15.94 -3.19 -6.86
C ARG A 132 -14.93 -4.33 -7.05
N ASN A 133 -14.90 -4.93 -8.25
CA ASN A 133 -13.75 -5.71 -8.67
C ASN A 133 -12.61 -4.77 -9.05
N VAL A 134 -11.42 -5.02 -8.51
CA VAL A 134 -10.23 -4.19 -8.75
C VAL A 134 -9.02 -5.08 -9.02
N ALA A 135 -8.15 -4.63 -9.92
CA ALA A 135 -6.81 -5.18 -10.07
C ALA A 135 -5.89 -4.65 -8.95
N GLU A 136 -4.81 -5.38 -8.65
CA GLU A 136 -3.85 -5.02 -7.59
C GLU A 136 -3.38 -3.56 -7.67
N GLN A 137 -3.03 -3.11 -8.88
CA GLN A 137 -2.55 -1.75 -9.14
C GLN A 137 -3.63 -0.65 -8.94
N GLU A 138 -4.90 -1.01 -8.91
CA GLU A 138 -6.04 -0.08 -8.74
C GLU A 138 -6.50 0.04 -7.28
N MET A 139 -6.07 -0.88 -6.41
CA MET A 139 -6.53 -0.96 -5.02
C MET A 139 -6.38 0.37 -4.25
N TRP A 140 -5.21 1.01 -4.39
CA TRP A 140 -4.96 2.29 -3.72
C TRP A 140 -5.78 3.44 -4.29
N ALA A 141 -6.02 3.44 -5.60
CA ALA A 141 -6.87 4.45 -6.24
C ALA A 141 -8.32 4.29 -5.78
N PHE A 142 -8.80 3.06 -5.66
CA PHE A 142 -10.13 2.73 -5.17
C PHE A 142 -10.33 3.15 -3.70
N GLY A 143 -9.34 2.87 -2.83
CA GLY A 143 -9.37 3.35 -1.45
C GLY A 143 -9.40 4.88 -1.33
N LYS A 144 -8.62 5.59 -2.14
CA LYS A 144 -8.62 7.06 -2.20
C LYS A 144 -9.95 7.62 -2.67
N GLU A 145 -10.62 6.98 -3.63
CA GLU A 145 -11.97 7.35 -4.10
C GLU A 145 -12.98 7.28 -2.94
N PHE A 146 -13.00 6.16 -2.21
CA PHE A 146 -13.87 6.00 -1.04
C PHE A 146 -13.61 7.08 0.04
N ILE A 147 -12.35 7.32 0.37
CA ILE A 147 -11.97 8.36 1.33
C ILE A 147 -12.38 9.77 0.83
N ALA A 148 -12.29 10.04 -0.47
CA ALA A 148 -12.70 11.32 -1.05
C ALA A 148 -14.20 11.56 -0.86
N ILE A 149 -15.04 10.55 -1.10
CA ILE A 149 -16.49 10.60 -0.85
C ILE A 149 -16.78 10.99 0.61
N LEU A 150 -16.11 10.34 1.56
CA LEU A 150 -16.31 10.60 2.98
C LEU A 150 -15.76 11.96 3.44
N ARG A 151 -14.76 12.52 2.75
CA ARG A 151 -14.22 13.86 3.05
C ARG A 151 -15.12 14.98 2.55
N GLU A 152 -15.76 14.81 1.41
CA GLU A 152 -16.72 15.79 0.88
C GLU A 152 -17.94 15.95 1.79
N ARG A 153 -18.37 14.87 2.40
CA ARG A 153 -19.53 14.78 3.30
C ARG A 153 -19.13 13.97 4.54
N PRO A 154 -18.58 14.62 5.59
CA PRO A 154 -18.09 13.90 6.76
C PRO A 154 -19.18 13.13 7.50
N LEU A 155 -18.91 11.87 7.83
CA LEU A 155 -19.78 11.04 8.64
C LEU A 155 -19.74 11.45 10.12
N PRO A 156 -20.80 11.19 10.89
CA PRO A 156 -20.80 11.30 12.34
C PRO A 156 -19.68 10.44 12.93
N LYS A 157 -18.89 11.02 13.83
CA LYS A 157 -17.76 10.34 14.44
C LYS A 157 -18.24 9.27 15.41
N ILE A 158 -17.79 8.04 15.20
CA ILE A 158 -17.88 6.95 16.17
C ILE A 158 -16.48 6.81 16.80
N GLU A 159 -16.39 6.93 18.13
CA GLU A 159 -15.10 6.85 18.82
C GLU A 159 -14.52 5.44 18.80
N GLY A 160 -13.20 5.36 18.84
CA GLY A 160 -12.47 4.12 18.90
C GLY A 160 -12.45 3.33 17.60
N ARG A 161 -12.09 2.06 17.74
CA ARG A 161 -11.91 1.13 16.63
C ARG A 161 -13.23 0.80 15.91
N GLU A 162 -14.34 0.81 16.62
CA GLU A 162 -15.67 0.51 16.06
C GLU A 162 -16.09 1.51 14.98
N GLY A 163 -15.55 2.74 15.03
CA GLY A 163 -15.77 3.77 14.02
C GLY A 163 -14.75 3.77 12.87
N ALA A 164 -13.75 2.90 12.92
CA ALA A 164 -12.72 2.84 11.90
C ALA A 164 -13.25 2.29 10.58
N ALA A 165 -12.90 2.94 9.48
CA ALA A 165 -13.13 2.38 8.15
C ALA A 165 -12.26 1.16 7.92
N PHE A 166 -12.76 0.19 7.17
CA PHE A 166 -12.06 -1.03 6.86
C PHE A 166 -12.36 -1.50 5.43
N CYS A 167 -11.49 -2.36 4.93
CA CYS A 167 -11.62 -2.96 3.62
C CYS A 167 -11.87 -4.46 3.78
N ILE A 168 -12.85 -5.01 3.06
CA ILE A 168 -13.12 -6.46 3.00
C ILE A 168 -12.62 -7.00 1.67
N TRP A 169 -11.88 -8.07 1.75
CA TRP A 169 -11.42 -8.86 0.62
C TRP A 169 -12.31 -10.07 0.46
N TRP A 170 -13.19 -10.03 -0.54
CA TRP A 170 -14.13 -11.10 -0.86
C TRP A 170 -13.52 -12.18 -1.75
N GLY A 171 -12.33 -11.91 -2.28
CA GLY A 171 -11.56 -12.81 -3.11
C GLY A 171 -10.11 -12.39 -3.17
N LEU A 172 -9.29 -13.23 -3.78
CA LEU A 172 -7.88 -12.97 -3.96
C LEU A 172 -7.68 -11.87 -5.02
N VAL A 173 -6.90 -10.86 -4.67
CA VAL A 173 -6.42 -9.82 -5.61
C VAL A 173 -4.91 -9.90 -5.63
N ASN A 174 -4.34 -10.12 -6.80
CA ASN A 174 -2.89 -10.23 -7.00
C ASN A 174 -2.51 -9.82 -8.43
N ALA A 175 -1.22 -9.99 -8.77
CA ALA A 175 -0.71 -9.64 -10.10
C ALA A 175 -1.34 -10.45 -11.25
N ASP A 176 -1.95 -11.60 -10.96
CA ASP A 176 -2.50 -12.54 -11.94
C ASP A 176 -4.03 -12.40 -12.13
N GLY A 177 -4.71 -11.63 -11.24
CA GLY A 177 -6.16 -11.47 -11.32
C GLY A 177 -6.74 -10.37 -10.46
N ASP A 178 -7.88 -9.85 -10.93
CA ASP A 178 -8.74 -8.93 -10.18
C ASP A 178 -9.68 -9.69 -9.23
N GLY A 179 -10.15 -9.01 -8.19
CA GLY A 179 -11.07 -9.57 -7.21
C GLY A 179 -11.97 -8.51 -6.56
N PRO A 180 -13.05 -8.96 -5.92
CA PRO A 180 -14.00 -8.06 -5.27
C PRO A 180 -13.46 -7.53 -3.95
N ILE A 181 -13.31 -6.21 -3.88
CA ILE A 181 -12.95 -5.44 -2.70
C ILE A 181 -14.13 -4.57 -2.29
N GLU A 182 -14.39 -4.47 -0.99
CA GLU A 182 -15.44 -3.64 -0.42
C GLU A 182 -14.87 -2.74 0.68
N TRP A 183 -14.93 -1.43 0.48
CA TRP A 183 -14.64 -0.45 1.51
C TRP A 183 -15.86 -0.16 2.33
N CYS A 184 -15.73 -0.16 3.66
CA CYS A 184 -16.82 -0.01 4.61
C CYS A 184 -16.51 1.09 5.62
N ALA A 185 -17.50 1.94 5.88
CA ALA A 185 -17.47 2.94 6.95
C ALA A 185 -18.63 2.67 7.93
N PRO A 186 -18.34 2.40 9.22
CA PRO A 186 -19.37 2.28 10.23
C PRO A 186 -20.13 3.58 10.43
N VAL A 187 -21.45 3.48 10.60
CA VAL A 187 -22.33 4.61 10.88
C VAL A 187 -23.25 4.32 12.06
N PRO A 188 -23.66 5.35 12.82
CA PRO A 188 -24.61 5.16 13.92
C PRO A 188 -25.93 4.55 13.42
N ALA A 189 -26.36 3.44 13.98
CA ALA A 189 -27.56 2.69 13.54
C ALA A 189 -28.82 3.59 13.47
N ALA A 190 -28.99 4.49 14.45
CA ALA A 190 -30.13 5.42 14.48
C ALA A 190 -30.15 6.44 13.32
N GLN A 191 -29.04 6.61 12.62
CA GLN A 191 -28.89 7.58 11.51
C GLN A 191 -28.62 6.90 10.17
N ALA A 192 -28.52 5.58 10.13
CA ALA A 192 -28.02 4.83 8.97
C ALA A 192 -28.84 5.09 7.70
N GLU A 193 -30.16 5.00 7.75
CA GLU A 193 -31.06 5.27 6.60
C GLU A 193 -30.98 6.71 6.12
N SER A 194 -30.96 7.67 7.06
CA SER A 194 -30.82 9.08 6.72
C SER A 194 -29.47 9.37 6.07
N LEU A 195 -28.40 8.79 6.58
CA LEU A 195 -27.07 8.93 5.99
C LEU A 195 -27.00 8.29 4.60
N ALA A 196 -27.55 7.09 4.43
CA ALA A 196 -27.57 6.40 3.15
C ALA A 196 -28.22 7.25 2.03
N SER A 197 -29.27 8.00 2.35
CA SER A 197 -29.89 8.90 1.37
C SER A 197 -29.01 10.05 0.91
N HIS A 198 -27.98 10.41 1.68
CA HIS A 198 -27.00 11.45 1.33
C HIS A 198 -25.78 10.91 0.57
N TYR A 199 -25.63 9.58 0.46
CA TYR A 199 -24.52 8.91 -0.22
C TYR A 199 -25.06 7.89 -1.24
N PRO A 200 -25.66 8.36 -2.35
CA PRO A 200 -26.28 7.47 -3.34
C PRO A 200 -25.28 6.53 -4.01
N GLU A 201 -24.00 6.84 -3.95
CA GLU A 201 -22.88 6.01 -4.44
C GLU A 201 -22.50 4.86 -3.50
N LEU A 202 -22.96 4.89 -2.24
CA LEU A 202 -22.67 3.87 -1.23
C LEU A 202 -23.91 3.00 -0.96
N THR A 203 -23.69 1.76 -0.59
CA THR A 203 -24.74 0.82 -0.21
C THR A 203 -24.79 0.69 1.31
N LEU A 204 -25.96 0.87 1.91
CA LEU A 204 -26.18 0.58 3.32
C LEU A 204 -26.30 -0.91 3.53
N ARG A 205 -25.52 -1.45 4.48
CA ARG A 205 -25.53 -2.85 4.88
C ARG A 205 -25.49 -2.99 6.40
N THR A 206 -26.22 -3.93 6.96
CA THR A 206 -26.07 -4.36 8.34
C THR A 206 -25.10 -5.54 8.40
N GLU A 207 -24.08 -5.44 9.22
CA GLU A 207 -23.17 -6.53 9.53
C GLU A 207 -23.57 -7.14 10.86
N PRO A 208 -23.83 -8.46 10.92
CA PRO A 208 -24.24 -9.13 12.16
C PRO A 208 -23.10 -9.14 13.18
N ALA A 209 -23.45 -9.27 14.47
CA ALA A 209 -22.47 -9.51 15.52
C ALA A 209 -21.71 -10.81 15.25
N HIS A 210 -20.38 -10.79 15.43
CA HIS A 210 -19.51 -11.93 15.18
C HIS A 210 -18.22 -11.84 16.01
N LEU A 211 -17.43 -12.91 15.98
CA LEU A 211 -16.07 -12.91 16.51
C LEU A 211 -15.05 -12.70 15.38
N GLU A 212 -13.92 -12.11 15.71
CA GLU A 212 -12.78 -11.99 14.83
C GLU A 212 -11.51 -12.50 15.47
N ALA A 213 -10.75 -13.33 14.74
CA ALA A 213 -9.32 -13.52 14.98
C ALA A 213 -8.56 -12.42 14.27
N PHE A 214 -7.63 -11.74 14.91
CA PHE A 214 -6.92 -10.61 14.30
C PHE A 214 -5.43 -10.59 14.62
N VAL A 215 -4.70 -9.95 13.73
CA VAL A 215 -3.27 -9.66 13.83
C VAL A 215 -3.06 -8.16 13.73
N ALA A 216 -2.35 -7.58 14.69
CA ALA A 216 -1.90 -6.19 14.58
C ALA A 216 -0.76 -6.08 13.56
N LEU A 217 -0.87 -5.13 12.64
CA LEU A 217 0.12 -4.90 11.59
C LEU A 217 1.02 -3.72 11.95
N PRO A 218 2.34 -3.80 11.63
CA PRO A 218 3.25 -2.68 11.84
C PRO A 218 2.88 -1.50 10.92
N ASP A 219 3.19 -0.29 11.36
CA ASP A 219 2.91 0.95 10.63
C ASP A 219 3.95 1.26 9.53
N ALA A 220 5.01 0.47 9.40
CA ALA A 220 6.09 0.67 8.45
C ALA A 220 6.44 -0.62 7.69
N GLY A 221 6.91 -0.46 6.46
CA GLY A 221 7.45 -1.55 5.65
C GLY A 221 6.69 -1.83 4.36
N ASP A 222 7.01 -2.95 3.72
CA ASP A 222 6.29 -3.44 2.55
C ASP A 222 4.94 -4.00 2.98
N GLU A 223 3.89 -3.23 2.75
CA GLU A 223 2.53 -3.57 3.17
C GLU A 223 2.07 -4.94 2.65
N VAL A 224 2.40 -5.28 1.40
CA VAL A 224 1.99 -6.54 0.78
C VAL A 224 2.63 -7.75 1.46
N ALA A 225 3.91 -7.67 1.81
CA ALA A 225 4.59 -8.75 2.53
C ALA A 225 4.00 -8.97 3.92
N HIS A 226 3.74 -7.91 4.67
CA HIS A 226 3.11 -7.98 5.99
C HIS A 226 1.68 -8.53 5.91
N TRP A 227 0.91 -8.18 4.88
CA TRP A 227 -0.43 -8.75 4.68
C TRP A 227 -0.40 -10.25 4.42
N GLN A 228 0.56 -10.73 3.61
CA GLN A 228 0.70 -12.16 3.34
C GLN A 228 1.13 -12.94 4.57
N LEU A 229 2.02 -12.39 5.40
CA LEU A 229 2.45 -12.98 6.66
C LEU A 229 1.32 -13.02 7.69
N ALA A 230 0.54 -11.94 7.79
CA ALA A 230 -0.61 -11.86 8.68
C ALA A 230 -1.71 -12.84 8.26
N ALA A 231 -2.05 -12.89 6.97
CA ALA A 231 -3.00 -13.87 6.44
C ALA A 231 -2.55 -15.29 6.72
N GLY A 232 -1.26 -15.61 6.48
CA GLY A 232 -0.70 -16.93 6.79
C GLY A 232 -0.73 -17.27 8.28
N SER A 233 -0.61 -16.29 9.18
CA SER A 233 -0.75 -16.50 10.63
C SER A 233 -2.21 -16.75 11.02
N LEU A 234 -3.16 -16.04 10.43
CA LEU A 234 -4.59 -16.27 10.62
C LEU A 234 -5.04 -17.64 10.08
N ASP A 235 -4.55 -18.03 8.89
CA ASP A 235 -4.82 -19.36 8.32
C ASP A 235 -4.28 -20.47 9.22
N ALA A 236 -3.04 -20.34 9.70
CA ALA A 236 -2.44 -21.31 10.62
C ALA A 236 -3.22 -21.41 11.92
N TRP A 237 -3.67 -20.27 12.47
CA TRP A 237 -4.53 -20.22 13.65
C TRP A 237 -5.88 -20.90 13.39
N ALA A 238 -6.48 -20.70 12.22
CA ALA A 238 -7.76 -21.30 11.85
C ALA A 238 -7.67 -22.85 11.67
N GLU A 239 -6.50 -23.36 11.24
CA GLU A 239 -6.22 -24.78 11.06
C GLU A 239 -5.87 -25.50 12.37
N GLU A 240 -5.58 -24.80 13.47
CA GLU A 240 -5.27 -25.42 14.74
C GLU A 240 -6.50 -26.18 15.29
N PRO A 241 -6.29 -27.38 15.87
CA PRO A 241 -7.38 -28.09 16.56
C PRO A 241 -7.88 -27.19 17.72
N LYS A 242 -9.11 -26.77 17.61
CA LYS A 242 -9.66 -25.65 18.35
C LYS A 242 -9.72 -25.93 19.83
N GLN A 243 -9.07 -25.08 20.60
CA GLN A 243 -9.30 -24.95 22.02
C GLN A 243 -10.73 -24.42 22.23
N GLU A 244 -11.49 -25.03 23.12
CA GLU A 244 -12.79 -24.55 23.55
C GLU A 244 -12.60 -23.12 24.11
N HIS A 245 -13.22 -22.15 23.50
CA HIS A 245 -13.34 -20.83 24.10
C HIS A 245 -14.64 -20.82 24.90
N GLU A 246 -14.55 -20.86 26.24
CA GLU A 246 -15.68 -20.91 27.16
C GLU A 246 -16.68 -22.08 26.95
N GLY A 247 -16.22 -23.22 26.38
CA GLY A 247 -17.04 -24.39 26.11
C GLY A 247 -17.70 -24.44 24.74
N ASP A 248 -17.54 -23.41 23.91
CA ASP A 248 -18.11 -23.34 22.58
C ASP A 248 -17.06 -23.73 21.50
N ARG A 249 -17.52 -24.43 20.49
CA ARG A 249 -16.67 -24.84 19.36
C ARG A 249 -16.52 -23.70 18.36
N LEU A 250 -15.29 -23.22 18.14
CA LEU A 250 -15.03 -22.19 17.17
C LEU A 250 -15.12 -22.76 15.74
N ALA A 251 -15.95 -22.19 14.90
CA ALA A 251 -16.00 -22.45 13.46
C ALA A 251 -15.68 -21.19 12.68
N LEU A 252 -15.03 -21.33 11.52
CA LEU A 252 -14.84 -20.20 10.62
C LEU A 252 -16.20 -19.61 10.23
N ALA A 253 -16.29 -18.29 10.20
CA ALA A 253 -17.48 -17.60 9.73
C ALA A 253 -17.82 -18.00 8.29
N PRO A 254 -19.11 -17.96 7.91
CA PRO A 254 -19.52 -18.10 6.54
C PRO A 254 -18.72 -17.17 5.60
N ALA A 255 -18.55 -17.58 4.35
CA ALA A 255 -17.77 -16.86 3.34
C ALA A 255 -18.25 -15.42 3.04
N ASP A 256 -19.42 -15.08 3.56
CA ASP A 256 -20.08 -13.76 3.39
C ASP A 256 -19.56 -12.66 4.32
N LEU A 257 -18.60 -12.92 5.20
CA LEU A 257 -17.98 -11.87 6.04
C LEU A 257 -16.57 -11.45 5.58
N GLY A 258 -15.88 -12.29 4.81
CA GLY A 258 -14.60 -12.00 4.14
C GLY A 258 -13.44 -11.63 5.08
N LEU A 259 -12.20 -11.75 4.57
CA LEU A 259 -10.99 -11.27 5.23
C LEU A 259 -11.01 -9.73 5.22
N ARG A 260 -10.65 -9.10 6.33
CA ARG A 260 -10.70 -7.64 6.43
C ARG A 260 -9.42 -7.01 6.94
N ILE A 261 -9.15 -5.81 6.46
CA ILE A 261 -8.07 -4.95 6.92
C ILE A 261 -8.68 -3.66 7.45
N THR A 262 -8.44 -3.37 8.72
CA THR A 262 -8.89 -2.14 9.37
C THR A 262 -7.78 -1.11 9.35
N TYR A 263 -8.12 0.12 8.98
CA TYR A 263 -7.23 1.26 8.97
C TYR A 263 -7.70 2.27 10.01
N LEU A 264 -7.01 2.35 11.15
CA LEU A 264 -7.28 3.38 12.15
C LEU A 264 -6.49 4.65 11.81
N ALA A 265 -7.23 5.66 11.50
CA ALA A 265 -7.05 7.03 11.91
C ALA A 265 -5.94 7.93 11.39
N SER A 266 -4.85 7.51 10.78
CA SER A 266 -3.95 8.49 10.15
C SER A 266 -4.56 9.12 8.89
N ALA A 267 -5.40 8.37 8.16
CA ALA A 267 -6.11 8.88 6.98
C ALA A 267 -7.32 9.75 7.31
N LEU A 268 -7.92 9.58 8.50
CA LEU A 268 -9.14 10.28 8.95
C LEU A 268 -8.88 11.26 10.12
N GLY A 269 -7.63 11.44 10.55
CA GLY A 269 -7.24 12.51 11.46
C GLY A 269 -7.46 12.25 12.96
N THR A 270 -7.58 10.99 13.40
CA THR A 270 -7.86 10.67 14.81
C THR A 270 -6.88 9.62 15.37
N GLY A 271 -5.84 10.03 16.10
CA GLY A 271 -5.02 9.16 16.95
C GLY A 271 -3.81 8.51 16.27
N GLU A 272 -3.15 7.59 16.99
CA GLU A 272 -2.00 6.86 16.50
C GLU A 272 -2.38 5.92 15.33
N PRO A 273 -1.50 5.75 14.33
CA PRO A 273 -1.77 4.86 13.21
C PRO A 273 -1.85 3.42 13.71
N TYR A 274 -2.98 2.78 13.49
CA TYR A 274 -3.21 1.38 13.81
C TYR A 274 -3.78 0.65 12.60
N ARG A 275 -3.21 -0.49 12.29
CA ARG A 275 -3.71 -1.40 11.27
C ARG A 275 -3.84 -2.80 11.84
N ASP A 276 -4.88 -3.50 11.46
CA ASP A 276 -4.99 -4.92 11.70
C ASP A 276 -5.59 -5.66 10.50
N MET A 277 -5.27 -6.95 10.43
CA MET A 277 -5.94 -7.89 9.55
C MET A 277 -6.77 -8.83 10.41
N ALA A 278 -8.00 -9.09 10.02
CA ALA A 278 -8.90 -9.94 10.78
C ALA A 278 -9.64 -10.94 9.91
N LEU A 279 -9.85 -12.13 10.47
CA LEU A 279 -10.65 -13.21 9.92
C LEU A 279 -11.88 -13.41 10.81
N PRO A 280 -13.10 -13.13 10.32
CA PRO A 280 -14.33 -13.40 11.06
C PRO A 280 -14.57 -14.90 11.23
N PHE A 281 -15.13 -15.27 12.37
CA PHE A 281 -15.56 -16.64 12.62
C PHE A 281 -16.84 -16.66 13.47
N ALA A 282 -17.61 -17.73 13.34
CA ALA A 282 -18.79 -18.00 14.15
C ALA A 282 -18.46 -18.97 15.27
N VAL A 283 -19.25 -18.92 16.35
CA VAL A 283 -19.23 -19.93 17.42
C VAL A 283 -20.34 -20.92 17.12
N GLU A 284 -19.98 -22.19 16.94
CA GLU A 284 -20.96 -23.26 16.87
C GLU A 284 -21.44 -23.54 18.29
N ARG A 285 -22.71 -23.26 18.57
CA ARG A 285 -23.37 -23.54 19.82
C ARG A 285 -23.95 -24.94 19.81
#